data_86285ed5bc0b7c6dbe94597dd2cb3039
#
_entry.id   86285ed5bc0b7c6dbe94597dd2cb3039
#
_cell.length_a   1.000
_cell.length_b   1.000
_cell.length_c   1.000
_cell.angle_alpha   90.00
_cell.angle_beta   90.00
_cell.angle_gamma   90.00
#
_symmetry.space_group_name_H-M   'P 1'
#
loop_
_entity.id
_entity.type
_entity.pdbx_description
1 polymer ?
#
loop_
_entity_poly.entity_id
_entity_poly.type
_entity_poly.pdbx_seq_one_letter_code
_entity_poly.pdbx_strand_id
1 'polypeptide(L)'
;GTEVQGMLVSAEYSYDDLLRISATAWKIGSYDANSPATITQSYTYSNYEYEGEGNEICDTPLIHSVTTSKPDGSETLYYTYDERGNITYIRRGVSTVVCRYTYDSLGQLTREDNSVLGKTYVWTYDKAGNILSRKTYAYTIGTLGAVQNTVTYGYDTGNWGDLLISFNGQSIAYDGIGNPGTWNGSALTWQGR
;
A
#
# COMPACT_ATOMS: atom_id res chain seq x y z
N GLY A 1 8.91 -26.32 -34.36
CA GLY A 1 8.99 -25.79 -32.99
C GLY A 1 8.53 -24.35 -33.00
N THR A 2 7.39 -24.06 -32.39
CA THR A 2 6.91 -22.70 -32.16
C THR A 2 7.76 -22.12 -31.02
N GLU A 3 8.64 -21.18 -31.34
CA GLU A 3 9.31 -20.35 -30.32
C GLU A 3 8.23 -19.50 -29.62
N VAL A 4 8.07 -19.70 -28.34
CA VAL A 4 7.32 -18.78 -27.49
C VAL A 4 8.20 -17.54 -27.34
N GLN A 5 7.94 -16.50 -28.14
CA GLN A 5 8.58 -15.20 -27.93
C GLN A 5 8.12 -14.69 -26.55
N GLY A 6 9.02 -14.71 -25.59
CA GLY A 6 8.81 -14.10 -24.29
C GLY A 6 8.57 -12.61 -24.47
N MET A 7 7.55 -12.08 -23.80
CA MET A 7 7.31 -10.63 -23.77
C MET A 7 8.50 -9.97 -23.04
N LEU A 8 9.26 -9.15 -23.75
CA LEU A 8 10.33 -8.36 -23.16
C LEU A 8 9.72 -7.16 -22.45
N VAL A 9 10.08 -6.96 -21.19
CA VAL A 9 9.74 -5.77 -20.42
C VAL A 9 11.05 -5.14 -19.97
N SER A 10 11.28 -3.89 -20.31
CA SER A 10 12.39 -3.10 -19.78
C SER A 10 11.86 -1.94 -18.95
N ALA A 11 12.60 -1.55 -17.92
CA ALA A 11 12.32 -0.40 -17.09
C ALA A 11 13.52 0.53 -17.09
N GLU A 12 13.27 1.83 -17.27
CA GLU A 12 14.26 2.90 -17.17
C GLU A 12 13.87 3.79 -15.99
N TYR A 13 14.87 4.23 -15.22
CA TYR A 13 14.69 5.06 -14.03
C TYR A 13 15.36 6.40 -14.23
N SER A 14 14.67 7.49 -13.86
CA SER A 14 15.23 8.84 -13.76
C SER A 14 15.25 9.27 -12.31
N TYR A 15 16.18 10.13 -11.95
CA TYR A 15 16.39 10.62 -10.60
C TYR A 15 16.40 12.15 -10.58
N ASP A 16 16.00 12.75 -9.47
CA ASP A 16 16.17 14.18 -9.20
C ASP A 16 17.58 14.46 -8.62
N ASP A 17 17.83 15.74 -8.33
CA ASP A 17 19.14 16.19 -7.81
C ASP A 17 19.46 15.63 -6.40
N LEU A 18 18.46 15.12 -5.68
CA LEU A 18 18.59 14.45 -4.38
C LEU A 18 18.67 12.92 -4.51
N LEU A 19 18.81 12.40 -5.74
CA LEU A 19 18.85 10.98 -6.06
C LEU A 19 17.56 10.22 -5.70
N ARG A 20 16.41 10.90 -5.60
CA ARG A 20 15.09 10.28 -5.47
C ARG A 20 14.58 9.94 -6.87
N ILE A 21 13.81 8.85 -7.02
CA ILE A 21 13.24 8.47 -8.32
C ILE A 21 12.27 9.56 -8.78
N SER A 22 12.58 10.26 -9.88
CA SER A 22 11.69 11.27 -10.49
C SER A 22 10.77 10.68 -11.56
N ALA A 23 11.20 9.61 -12.24
CA ALA A 23 10.33 8.87 -13.15
C ALA A 23 10.77 7.42 -13.31
N THR A 24 9.79 6.57 -13.68
CA THR A 24 10.01 5.21 -14.17
C THR A 24 9.28 5.03 -15.48
N ALA A 25 9.96 4.54 -16.51
CA ALA A 25 9.39 4.29 -17.82
C ALA A 25 9.48 2.80 -18.17
N TRP A 26 8.35 2.18 -18.50
CA TRP A 26 8.30 0.78 -18.92
C TRP A 26 8.04 0.70 -20.43
N LYS A 27 8.84 -0.13 -21.11
CA LYS A 27 8.65 -0.50 -22.50
C LYS A 27 8.21 -1.97 -22.54
N ILE A 28 7.08 -2.23 -23.19
CA ILE A 28 6.49 -3.56 -23.33
C ILE A 28 6.49 -3.94 -24.80
N GLY A 29 7.13 -5.06 -25.16
CA GLY A 29 7.22 -5.54 -26.53
C GLY A 29 8.67 -5.76 -26.99
N SER A 30 8.95 -5.65 -28.29
CA SER A 30 10.30 -5.77 -28.82
C SER A 30 11.20 -4.65 -28.31
N TYR A 31 12.41 -5.00 -27.89
CA TYR A 31 13.40 -4.02 -27.45
C TYR A 31 13.89 -3.20 -28.67
N ASP A 32 13.42 -1.98 -28.75
CA ASP A 32 14.00 -0.91 -29.56
C ASP A 32 14.26 0.28 -28.66
N ALA A 33 15.51 0.72 -28.57
CA ALA A 33 15.91 1.87 -27.74
C ALA A 33 15.17 3.17 -28.12
N ASN A 34 14.66 3.27 -29.36
CA ASN A 34 13.93 4.42 -29.87
C ASN A 34 12.40 4.30 -29.69
N SER A 35 11.90 3.14 -29.24
CA SER A 35 10.46 2.98 -28.99
C SER A 35 10.05 3.82 -27.76
N PRO A 36 8.90 4.55 -27.84
CA PRO A 36 8.39 5.28 -26.70
C PRO A 36 8.02 4.32 -25.56
N ALA A 37 8.12 4.83 -24.31
CA ALA A 37 7.67 4.07 -23.16
C ALA A 37 6.16 3.77 -23.28
N THR A 38 5.78 2.52 -22.94
CA THR A 38 4.36 2.10 -22.95
C THR A 38 3.62 2.67 -21.75
N ILE A 39 4.30 2.72 -20.58
CA ILE A 39 3.78 3.29 -19.33
C ILE A 39 4.89 4.14 -18.73
N THR A 40 4.56 5.34 -18.25
CA THR A 40 5.47 6.17 -17.49
C THR A 40 4.83 6.55 -16.17
N GLN A 41 5.57 6.47 -15.07
CA GLN A 41 5.19 7.07 -13.79
C GLN A 41 6.17 8.20 -13.47
N SER A 42 5.64 9.38 -13.16
CA SER A 42 6.40 10.53 -12.70
C SER A 42 6.04 10.83 -11.26
N TYR A 43 7.03 11.20 -10.47
CA TYR A 43 6.90 11.43 -9.03
C TYR A 43 7.25 12.87 -8.71
N THR A 44 6.47 13.51 -7.84
CA THR A 44 6.86 14.75 -7.17
C THR A 44 6.90 14.51 -5.67
N TYR A 45 7.71 15.30 -4.98
CA TYR A 45 7.93 15.15 -3.54
C TYR A 45 7.39 16.36 -2.78
N SER A 46 6.95 16.14 -1.55
CA SER A 46 6.49 17.22 -0.67
C SER A 46 7.68 17.96 -0.09
N ASN A 47 7.53 19.29 -0.01
CA ASN A 47 8.46 20.16 0.69
C ASN A 47 7.83 20.55 2.02
N TYR A 48 8.63 20.70 3.05
CA TYR A 48 8.23 21.25 4.34
C TYR A 48 8.77 22.68 4.45
N GLU A 49 7.87 23.65 4.64
CA GLU A 49 8.27 25.02 4.98
C GLU A 49 8.44 25.10 6.49
N TYR A 50 9.66 25.32 6.94
CA TYR A 50 9.94 25.60 8.34
C TYR A 50 9.65 27.09 8.62
N GLU A 51 8.65 27.36 9.49
CA GLU A 51 8.35 28.69 9.97
C GLU A 51 9.43 29.15 10.99
N GLY A 52 10.64 29.41 10.52
CA GLY A 52 11.75 29.96 11.27
C GLY A 52 12.29 31.23 10.63
N GLU A 53 13.28 31.89 11.26
CA GLU A 53 13.95 33.03 10.65
C GLU A 53 14.66 32.59 9.35
N GLY A 54 14.00 32.80 8.19
CA GLY A 54 14.58 32.54 6.87
C GLY A 54 13.71 31.76 5.89
N ASN A 55 12.51 31.25 6.25
CA ASN A 55 11.65 30.43 5.37
C ASN A 55 12.44 29.35 4.60
N GLU A 56 13.16 28.50 5.34
CA GLU A 56 13.89 27.41 4.71
C GLU A 56 12.90 26.34 4.23
N ILE A 57 12.92 26.06 2.91
CA ILE A 57 12.20 24.95 2.31
C ILE A 57 13.04 23.70 2.48
N CYS A 58 12.55 22.75 3.28
CA CYS A 58 13.18 21.45 3.44
C CYS A 58 12.54 20.42 2.51
N ASP A 59 13.34 19.83 1.63
CA ASP A 59 12.91 18.71 0.81
C ASP A 59 12.69 17.47 1.65
N THR A 60 11.58 16.77 1.39
CA THR A 60 11.25 15.52 2.10
C THR A 60 11.31 14.32 1.15
N PRO A 61 11.47 13.09 1.64
CA PRO A 61 11.30 11.87 0.85
C PRO A 61 9.82 11.51 0.61
N LEU A 62 8.87 12.30 1.13
CA LEU A 62 7.44 12.02 1.03
C LEU A 62 6.93 12.36 -0.38
N ILE A 63 6.34 11.40 -1.05
CA ILE A 63 5.76 11.57 -2.39
C ILE A 63 4.54 12.48 -2.30
N HIS A 64 4.57 13.63 -2.99
CA HIS A 64 3.42 14.53 -3.11
C HIS A 64 2.43 14.04 -4.18
N SER A 65 2.93 13.62 -5.35
CA SER A 65 2.08 13.06 -6.39
C SER A 65 2.77 11.97 -7.20
N VAL A 66 1.94 11.09 -7.76
CA VAL A 66 2.33 10.10 -8.78
C VAL A 66 1.43 10.29 -9.98
N THR A 67 2.02 10.61 -11.14
CA THR A 67 1.31 10.66 -12.42
C THR A 67 1.65 9.42 -13.22
N THR A 68 0.64 8.61 -13.55
CA THR A 68 0.77 7.46 -14.44
C THR A 68 0.24 7.84 -15.82
N SER A 69 1.11 7.81 -16.83
CA SER A 69 0.77 8.07 -18.23
C SER A 69 0.78 6.77 -19.02
N LYS A 70 -0.25 6.57 -19.83
CA LYS A 70 -0.48 5.43 -20.74
C LYS A 70 -0.90 5.96 -22.10
N PRO A 71 -0.90 5.15 -23.18
CA PRO A 71 -1.35 5.59 -24.51
C PRO A 71 -2.79 6.11 -24.55
N ASP A 72 -3.65 5.64 -23.64
CA ASP A 72 -5.07 6.00 -23.54
C ASP A 72 -5.36 7.14 -22.58
N GLY A 73 -4.35 7.70 -21.92
CA GLY A 73 -4.49 8.84 -21.01
C GLY A 73 -3.54 8.82 -19.83
N SER A 74 -3.71 9.80 -18.96
CA SER A 74 -2.93 9.92 -17.73
C SER A 74 -3.81 10.14 -16.50
N GLU A 75 -3.36 9.65 -15.36
CA GLU A 75 -3.98 9.83 -14.06
C GLU A 75 -2.95 10.30 -13.05
N THR A 76 -3.31 11.28 -12.22
CA THR A 76 -2.47 11.75 -11.13
C THR A 76 -3.15 11.49 -9.79
N LEU A 77 -2.42 10.82 -8.90
CA LEU A 77 -2.78 10.67 -7.49
C LEU A 77 -1.94 11.62 -6.65
N TYR A 78 -2.60 12.32 -5.73
CA TYR A 78 -1.97 13.22 -4.75
C TYR A 78 -2.10 12.64 -3.35
N TYR A 79 -1.02 12.76 -2.57
CA TYR A 79 -0.92 12.26 -1.21
C TYR A 79 -0.83 13.42 -0.21
N THR A 80 -1.51 13.28 0.91
CA THR A 80 -1.43 14.20 2.05
C THR A 80 -1.03 13.39 3.28
N TYR A 81 -0.19 13.96 4.12
CA TYR A 81 0.40 13.30 5.27
C TYR A 81 0.03 14.02 6.57
N ASP A 82 0.10 13.32 7.69
CA ASP A 82 0.15 13.91 9.02
C ASP A 82 1.61 14.29 9.39
N GLU A 83 1.80 14.89 10.57
CA GLU A 83 3.10 15.30 11.08
C GLU A 83 4.10 14.14 11.31
N ARG A 84 3.61 12.90 11.33
CA ARG A 84 4.40 11.68 11.48
C ARG A 84 4.76 11.02 10.16
N GLY A 85 4.29 11.58 9.02
CA GLY A 85 4.49 11.04 7.71
C GLY A 85 3.51 9.93 7.31
N ASN A 86 2.43 9.71 8.07
CA ASN A 86 1.38 8.77 7.69
C ASN A 86 0.46 9.41 6.63
N ILE A 87 0.11 8.66 5.58
CA ILE A 87 -0.82 9.12 4.55
C ILE A 87 -2.21 9.31 5.15
N THR A 88 -2.76 10.54 5.12
CA THR A 88 -4.12 10.83 5.59
C THR A 88 -5.14 10.84 4.47
N TYR A 89 -4.73 11.24 3.26
CA TYR A 89 -5.60 11.26 2.09
C TYR A 89 -4.86 10.86 0.82
N ILE A 90 -5.59 10.17 -0.05
CA ILE A 90 -5.23 10.02 -1.47
C ILE A 90 -6.32 10.68 -2.30
N ARG A 91 -5.94 11.57 -3.22
CA ARG A 91 -6.85 12.23 -4.16
C ARG A 91 -6.52 11.85 -5.59
N ARG A 92 -7.56 11.68 -6.40
CA ARG A 92 -7.45 11.58 -7.86
C ARG A 92 -7.65 12.96 -8.45
N GLY A 93 -6.65 13.47 -9.15
CA GLY A 93 -6.61 14.90 -9.50
C GLY A 93 -6.62 15.79 -8.24
N VAL A 94 -6.88 17.07 -8.39
CA VAL A 94 -6.74 18.05 -7.30
C VAL A 94 -7.85 17.97 -6.25
N SER A 95 -9.03 17.40 -6.55
CA SER A 95 -10.21 17.56 -5.70
C SER A 95 -10.88 16.26 -5.25
N THR A 96 -10.75 15.15 -5.99
CA THR A 96 -11.51 13.92 -5.71
C THR A 96 -10.80 13.07 -4.69
N VAL A 97 -11.27 13.03 -3.44
CA VAL A 97 -10.74 12.14 -2.40
C VAL A 97 -11.18 10.70 -2.72
N VAL A 98 -10.22 9.82 -2.93
CA VAL A 98 -10.43 8.39 -3.20
C VAL A 98 -10.24 7.53 -1.95
N CYS A 99 -9.30 7.91 -1.07
CA CYS A 99 -9.09 7.25 0.21
C CYS A 99 -8.88 8.26 1.33
N ARG A 100 -9.37 7.93 2.53
CA ARG A 100 -9.04 8.59 3.79
C ARG A 100 -8.54 7.56 4.77
N TYR A 101 -7.54 7.94 5.56
CA TYR A 101 -6.93 7.10 6.56
C TYR A 101 -6.95 7.78 7.93
N THR A 102 -7.18 7.01 8.98
CA THR A 102 -7.14 7.48 10.36
C THR A 102 -6.25 6.55 11.16
N TYR A 103 -5.40 7.12 12.00
CA TYR A 103 -4.44 6.41 12.82
C TYR A 103 -4.69 6.66 14.29
N ASP A 104 -4.24 5.76 15.14
CA ASP A 104 -4.19 5.98 16.59
C ASP A 104 -2.92 6.73 17.01
N SER A 105 -2.75 6.93 18.33
CA SER A 105 -1.59 7.61 18.87
C SER A 105 -0.26 6.87 18.67
N LEU A 106 -0.30 5.58 18.35
CA LEU A 106 0.86 4.74 18.05
C LEU A 106 1.19 4.71 16.54
N GLY A 107 0.38 5.39 15.69
CA GLY A 107 0.54 5.37 14.23
C GLY A 107 -0.06 4.12 13.56
N GLN A 108 -0.89 3.35 14.27
CA GLN A 108 -1.56 2.18 13.72
C GLN A 108 -2.79 2.62 12.94
N LEU A 109 -3.00 2.07 11.72
CA LEU A 109 -4.15 2.36 10.87
C LEU A 109 -5.44 1.82 11.51
N THR A 110 -6.31 2.71 11.99
CA THR A 110 -7.58 2.32 12.62
C THR A 110 -8.76 2.34 11.66
N ARG A 111 -8.72 3.18 10.61
CA ARG A 111 -9.80 3.29 9.64
C ARG A 111 -9.31 3.69 8.25
N GLU A 112 -9.90 3.08 7.23
CA GLU A 112 -9.79 3.46 5.82
C GLU A 112 -11.19 3.66 5.24
N ASP A 113 -11.45 4.83 4.67
CA ASP A 113 -12.65 5.09 3.85
C ASP A 113 -12.22 5.10 2.38
N ASN A 114 -12.60 4.05 1.64
CA ASN A 114 -12.19 3.85 0.25
C ASN A 114 -13.40 3.97 -0.68
N SER A 115 -13.51 5.11 -1.35
CA SER A 115 -14.62 5.41 -2.26
C SER A 115 -14.58 4.58 -3.54
N VAL A 116 -13.38 4.19 -4.00
CA VAL A 116 -13.19 3.37 -5.21
C VAL A 116 -13.71 1.95 -5.00
N LEU A 117 -13.44 1.38 -3.83
CA LEU A 117 -13.93 0.05 -3.45
C LEU A 117 -15.36 0.08 -2.89
N GLY A 118 -15.93 1.26 -2.65
CA GLY A 118 -17.23 1.41 -2.00
C GLY A 118 -17.27 0.84 -0.58
N LYS A 119 -16.15 0.87 0.15
CA LYS A 119 -15.98 0.23 1.45
C LYS A 119 -15.31 1.16 2.46
N THR A 120 -15.67 0.95 3.73
CA THR A 120 -14.93 1.45 4.89
C THR A 120 -14.41 0.25 5.68
N TYR A 121 -13.14 0.29 6.03
CA TYR A 121 -12.48 -0.73 6.84
C TYR A 121 -12.13 -0.16 8.21
N VAL A 122 -12.25 -0.97 9.25
CA VAL A 122 -11.87 -0.61 10.62
C VAL A 122 -11.05 -1.74 11.22
N TRP A 123 -9.88 -1.41 11.77
CA TRP A 123 -8.97 -2.35 12.43
C TRP A 123 -8.94 -2.14 13.93
N THR A 124 -8.71 -3.22 14.64
CA THR A 124 -8.42 -3.21 16.08
C THR A 124 -7.13 -3.98 16.33
N TYR A 125 -6.40 -3.54 17.34
CA TYR A 125 -5.07 -4.06 17.67
C TYR A 125 -5.02 -4.47 19.14
N ASP A 126 -4.08 -5.37 19.47
CA ASP A 126 -3.68 -5.62 20.85
C ASP A 126 -2.60 -4.61 21.29
N LYS A 127 -2.13 -4.77 22.54
CA LYS A 127 -1.09 -3.88 23.10
C LYS A 127 0.29 -4.05 22.46
N ALA A 128 0.52 -5.15 21.76
CA ALA A 128 1.77 -5.44 21.06
C ALA A 128 1.75 -4.92 19.60
N GLY A 129 0.59 -4.42 19.12
CA GLY A 129 0.42 -3.93 17.75
C GLY A 129 -0.07 -4.99 16.77
N ASN A 130 -0.43 -6.18 17.24
CA ASN A 130 -0.99 -7.21 16.38
C ASN A 130 -2.44 -6.89 16.02
N ILE A 131 -2.83 -7.09 14.76
CA ILE A 131 -4.20 -6.88 14.29
C ILE A 131 -5.12 -7.95 14.90
N LEU A 132 -6.10 -7.56 15.71
CA LEU A 132 -7.10 -8.48 16.27
C LEU A 132 -8.29 -8.67 15.33
N SER A 133 -8.72 -7.62 14.66
CA SER A 133 -9.83 -7.73 13.71
C SER A 133 -9.75 -6.66 12.61
N ARG A 134 -10.35 -6.99 11.45
CA ARG A 134 -10.72 -6.04 10.41
C ARG A 134 -12.21 -6.17 10.12
N LYS A 135 -12.97 -5.11 10.37
CA LYS A 135 -14.39 -5.01 10.02
C LYS A 135 -14.57 -4.24 8.73
N THR A 136 -15.48 -4.71 7.88
CA THR A 136 -15.84 -4.06 6.61
C THR A 136 -17.26 -3.53 6.68
N TYR A 137 -17.44 -2.31 6.19
CA TYR A 137 -18.72 -1.59 6.14
C TYR A 137 -18.98 -1.10 4.71
N ALA A 138 -20.21 -0.69 4.40
CA ALA A 138 -20.47 0.16 3.25
C ALA A 138 -19.68 1.47 3.39
N TYR A 139 -19.24 2.03 2.27
CA TYR A 139 -18.50 3.28 2.27
C TYR A 139 -19.24 4.39 3.01
N THR A 140 -18.54 5.04 3.91
CA THR A 140 -19.01 6.24 4.60
C THR A 140 -17.83 7.02 5.17
N ILE A 141 -17.91 8.36 5.09
CA ILE A 141 -16.96 9.26 5.77
C ILE A 141 -17.48 9.71 7.15
N GLY A 142 -18.69 9.29 7.51
CA GLY A 142 -19.37 9.62 8.78
C GLY A 142 -19.55 8.41 9.67
N THR A 143 -20.74 8.32 10.27
CA THR A 143 -21.13 7.23 11.18
C THR A 143 -21.18 5.90 10.43
N LEU A 144 -20.58 4.87 11.04
CA LEU A 144 -20.56 3.51 10.50
C LEU A 144 -21.96 2.90 10.57
N GLY A 145 -22.36 2.24 9.49
CA GLY A 145 -23.60 1.46 9.42
C GLY A 145 -23.42 0.03 9.97
N ALA A 146 -24.19 -0.91 9.44
CA ALA A 146 -24.06 -2.31 9.81
C ALA A 146 -22.74 -2.93 9.28
N VAL A 147 -22.13 -3.79 10.08
CA VAL A 147 -20.94 -4.57 9.68
C VAL A 147 -21.34 -5.53 8.57
N GLN A 148 -20.61 -5.48 7.44
CA GLN A 148 -20.82 -6.39 6.30
C GLN A 148 -19.96 -7.66 6.41
N ASN A 149 -18.77 -7.53 6.96
CA ASN A 149 -17.85 -8.65 7.17
C ASN A 149 -16.89 -8.36 8.33
N THR A 150 -16.48 -9.43 9.03
CA THR A 150 -15.43 -9.36 10.06
C THR A 150 -14.43 -10.47 9.79
N VAL A 151 -13.16 -10.08 9.72
CA VAL A 151 -12.02 -11.01 9.72
C VAL A 151 -11.35 -10.90 11.08
N THR A 152 -11.05 -12.03 11.71
CA THR A 152 -10.40 -12.10 13.02
C THR A 152 -9.04 -12.77 12.91
N TYR A 153 -8.13 -12.34 13.78
CA TYR A 153 -6.76 -12.84 13.86
C TYR A 153 -6.50 -13.29 15.30
N GLY A 154 -5.90 -14.44 15.49
CA GLY A 154 -5.51 -14.93 16.81
C GLY A 154 -4.04 -15.26 16.85
N TYR A 155 -3.37 -14.85 17.92
CA TYR A 155 -1.94 -14.99 18.09
C TYR A 155 -1.61 -15.92 19.24
N ASP A 156 -0.45 -16.56 19.16
CA ASP A 156 0.09 -17.32 20.27
C ASP A 156 0.37 -16.39 21.47
N THR A 157 -0.13 -16.76 22.63
CA THR A 157 0.12 -16.01 23.87
C THR A 157 1.34 -16.53 24.64
N GLY A 158 2.05 -17.50 24.06
CA GLY A 158 3.23 -18.15 24.66
C GLY A 158 4.51 -17.33 24.53
N ASN A 159 5.49 -17.84 23.76
CA ASN A 159 6.86 -17.33 23.79
C ASN A 159 7.07 -16.01 23.03
N TRP A 160 6.34 -15.74 21.94
CA TRP A 160 6.59 -14.60 21.07
C TRP A 160 5.44 -13.61 21.02
N GLY A 161 4.20 -14.04 21.26
CA GLY A 161 3.01 -13.18 21.29
C GLY A 161 2.58 -12.60 19.95
N ASP A 162 3.32 -12.82 18.88
CA ASP A 162 3.12 -12.30 17.54
C ASP A 162 2.94 -13.40 16.45
N LEU A 163 3.10 -14.67 16.81
CA LEU A 163 2.86 -15.78 15.90
C LEU A 163 1.36 -15.93 15.63
N LEU A 164 0.94 -15.73 14.39
CA LEU A 164 -0.47 -15.87 13.98
C LEU A 164 -0.87 -17.34 13.98
N ILE A 165 -1.68 -17.77 14.94
CA ILE A 165 -2.14 -19.16 15.09
C ILE A 165 -3.57 -19.41 14.62
N SER A 166 -4.34 -18.36 14.34
CA SER A 166 -5.65 -18.49 13.71
C SER A 166 -5.98 -17.30 12.81
N PHE A 167 -6.66 -17.58 11.71
CA PHE A 167 -7.18 -16.59 10.78
C PHE A 167 -8.65 -16.90 10.50
N ASN A 168 -9.54 -15.94 10.78
CA ASN A 168 -11.00 -16.06 10.60
C ASN A 168 -11.59 -17.32 11.23
N GLY A 169 -11.10 -17.66 12.44
CA GLY A 169 -11.52 -18.84 13.20
C GLY A 169 -10.89 -20.17 12.77
N GLN A 170 -10.05 -20.17 11.73
CA GLN A 170 -9.34 -21.37 11.28
C GLN A 170 -7.92 -21.39 11.83
N SER A 171 -7.53 -22.51 12.42
CA SER A 171 -6.19 -22.68 12.99
C SER A 171 -5.11 -22.76 11.91
N ILE A 172 -3.95 -22.20 12.21
CA ILE A 172 -2.74 -22.28 11.41
C ILE A 172 -1.74 -23.11 12.21
N ALA A 173 -1.33 -24.26 11.67
CA ALA A 173 -0.26 -25.08 12.21
C ALA A 173 1.06 -24.74 11.52
N TYR A 174 2.17 -24.85 12.24
CA TYR A 174 3.51 -24.58 11.72
C TYR A 174 4.38 -25.82 11.84
N ASP A 175 5.32 -25.98 10.91
CA ASP A 175 6.36 -27.01 11.03
C ASP A 175 7.47 -26.56 12.01
N GLY A 176 8.46 -27.45 12.25
CA GLY A 176 9.55 -27.21 13.22
C GLY A 176 10.50 -26.06 12.85
N ILE A 177 10.40 -25.49 11.64
CA ILE A 177 11.21 -24.36 11.17
C ILE A 177 10.35 -23.11 10.90
N GLY A 178 9.07 -23.13 11.29
CA GLY A 178 8.18 -21.97 11.26
C GLY A 178 7.42 -21.76 9.96
N ASN A 179 7.39 -22.72 9.03
CA ASN A 179 6.54 -22.60 7.85
C ASN A 179 5.10 -22.98 8.20
N PRO A 180 4.08 -22.19 7.76
CA PRO A 180 2.69 -22.56 7.95
C PRO A 180 2.32 -23.80 7.13
N GLY A 181 1.81 -24.84 7.78
CA GLY A 181 1.32 -26.05 7.13
C GLY A 181 -0.10 -25.97 6.59
N THR A 182 -0.85 -24.94 7.05
CA THR A 182 -2.22 -24.67 6.58
C THR A 182 -2.47 -23.19 6.46
N TRP A 183 -3.28 -22.79 5.47
CA TRP A 183 -3.77 -21.42 5.33
C TRP A 183 -5.22 -21.44 4.80
N ASN A 184 -6.11 -20.79 5.52
CA ASN A 184 -7.54 -20.66 5.16
C ASN A 184 -8.18 -22.02 4.78
N GLY A 185 -7.86 -23.08 5.56
CA GLY A 185 -8.36 -24.43 5.34
C GLY A 185 -7.64 -25.25 4.27
N SER A 186 -6.70 -24.66 3.55
CA SER A 186 -5.89 -25.32 2.53
C SER A 186 -4.55 -25.78 3.11
N ALA A 187 -4.13 -27.01 2.79
CA ALA A 187 -2.79 -27.50 3.13
C ALA A 187 -1.72 -26.79 2.27
N LEU A 188 -0.62 -26.41 2.88
CA LEU A 188 0.55 -25.87 2.23
C LEU A 188 1.69 -26.88 2.26
N THR A 189 2.40 -26.99 1.15
CA THR A 189 3.63 -27.79 1.06
C THR A 189 4.80 -26.89 0.66
N TRP A 190 5.91 -27.03 1.39
CA TRP A 190 7.11 -26.25 1.16
C TRP A 190 8.16 -27.13 0.49
N GLN A 191 8.66 -26.66 -0.66
CA GLN A 191 9.81 -27.29 -1.32
C GLN A 191 11.06 -26.57 -0.81
N GLY A 192 11.86 -27.29 -0.02
CA GLY A 192 13.17 -26.81 0.41
C GLY A 192 14.07 -26.55 -0.82
N ARG A 193 14.90 -25.52 -0.77
CA ARG A 193 16.01 -25.33 -1.71
C ARG A 193 17.18 -26.14 -1.25
#